data_9ca63e842ea61bfbad52c399844c0176
#
_entry.id   9ca63e842ea61bfbad52c399844c0176
#
_cell.length_a   1.000
_cell.length_b   1.000
_cell.length_c   1.000
_cell.angle_alpha   90.00
_cell.angle_beta   90.00
_cell.angle_gamma   90.00
#
_symmetry.space_group_name_H-M   'P 1'
#
loop_
_entity.id
_entity.type
_entity.pdbx_description
1 polymer ?
#
loop_
_entity_poly.entity_id
_entity_poly.type
_entity_poly.pdbx_seq_one_letter_code
_entity_poly.pdbx_strand_id
1 'polypeptide(L)'
;MQTEKMWAILLHLSTNMWHKDDPVANSRRDDEGPIYRNFFYTDKSTWQKVIDFLPSCGINTVLIDMGDGVQYDSHPELAIPGCWTKVEFRAELARIRSLGLTPLPKFNFSACHNAFMKEHAYTVGTDHYNQVCKDLMEEVIELFDTPPFFHLGMEEEDIKNQSGEPIAMVRPPYKKISDSLFLFDVCRRHGVRPWIWVDPDTIEGYGGEESFRNNIPKDVLLSNWYYSIIKNSDDVCTTNKHAALYQKIGQWGFEQVPTSSTWSWYLSSKQTMRFCLNHVAAESLRGFMTAPWLHCVPNQYYGLLNDAFVFGNAKKDIYGEE
;
A
#
# COMPACT_ATOMS: atom_id res chain seq x y z
N MET A 1 -11.49 -14.45 -20.83
CA MET A 1 -10.50 -15.07 -19.95
C MET A 1 -10.65 -14.41 -18.59
N GLN A 2 -10.93 -15.20 -17.55
CA GLN A 2 -10.95 -14.69 -16.18
C GLN A 2 -9.51 -14.30 -15.85
N THR A 3 -9.26 -13.03 -15.56
CA THR A 3 -7.91 -12.59 -15.19
C THR A 3 -7.56 -13.25 -13.85
N GLU A 4 -6.35 -13.80 -13.75
CA GLU A 4 -5.85 -14.42 -12.53
C GLU A 4 -6.00 -13.47 -11.34
N LYS A 5 -6.46 -14.00 -10.18
CA LYS A 5 -6.60 -13.21 -8.96
C LYS A 5 -5.24 -12.79 -8.42
N MET A 6 -5.16 -11.56 -7.98
CA MET A 6 -4.00 -11.02 -7.29
C MET A 6 -3.93 -11.57 -5.86
N TRP A 7 -2.85 -12.25 -5.51
CA TRP A 7 -2.52 -12.68 -4.15
C TRP A 7 -1.26 -11.93 -3.74
N ALA A 8 -1.46 -10.79 -3.10
CA ALA A 8 -0.39 -9.81 -2.90
C ALA A 8 0.14 -9.76 -1.47
N ILE A 9 1.40 -9.39 -1.35
CA ILE A 9 2.01 -8.94 -0.10
C ILE A 9 2.60 -7.55 -0.30
N LEU A 10 2.40 -6.65 0.68
CA LEU A 10 3.08 -5.38 0.75
C LEU A 10 4.41 -5.54 1.48
N LEU A 11 5.51 -5.14 0.86
CA LEU A 11 6.82 -5.08 1.49
C LEU A 11 7.41 -3.67 1.39
N HIS A 12 7.98 -3.20 2.48
CA HIS A 12 8.68 -1.92 2.53
C HIS A 12 10.10 -2.07 2.02
N LEU A 13 10.43 -1.37 0.95
CA LEU A 13 11.81 -1.19 0.50
C LEU A 13 12.48 -0.07 1.29
N SER A 14 11.73 1.02 1.53
CA SER A 14 12.10 2.09 2.44
C SER A 14 11.29 2.02 3.74
N THR A 15 11.87 2.55 4.82
CA THR A 15 11.19 2.68 6.12
C THR A 15 10.72 4.11 6.38
N ASN A 16 11.01 5.05 5.47
CA ASN A 16 10.79 6.48 5.65
C ASN A 16 9.41 6.93 5.15
N MET A 17 8.39 6.18 5.53
CA MET A 17 7.00 6.53 5.32
C MET A 17 6.52 7.53 6.39
N TRP A 18 6.98 7.38 7.63
CA TRP A 18 6.60 8.22 8.78
C TRP A 18 7.71 9.18 9.16
N HIS A 19 7.31 10.31 9.73
CA HIS A 19 8.23 11.30 10.27
C HIS A 19 8.83 10.87 11.62
N LYS A 20 9.98 11.46 11.98
CA LYS A 20 10.85 11.01 13.07
C LYS A 20 10.21 11.00 14.46
N ASP A 21 9.27 11.88 14.71
CA ASP A 21 8.76 12.17 16.05
C ASP A 21 7.29 11.77 16.22
N ASP A 22 6.78 10.82 15.44
CA ASP A 22 5.41 10.33 15.62
C ASP A 22 5.28 9.54 16.93
N PRO A 23 4.69 10.13 17.99
CA PRO A 23 4.57 9.48 19.29
C PRO A 23 3.57 8.31 19.30
N VAL A 24 2.65 8.25 18.34
CA VAL A 24 1.67 7.16 18.23
C VAL A 24 2.32 5.94 17.60
N ALA A 25 3.13 6.14 16.59
CA ALA A 25 3.89 5.09 15.95
C ALA A 25 4.97 4.52 16.89
N ASN A 26 5.62 5.37 17.70
CA ASN A 26 6.65 4.97 18.65
C ASN A 26 6.10 4.24 19.89
N SER A 27 4.80 4.34 20.19
CA SER A 27 4.22 3.74 21.42
C SER A 27 3.89 2.25 21.30
N ARG A 28 3.97 1.66 20.11
CA ARG A 28 3.42 0.32 19.83
C ARG A 28 4.43 -0.78 19.61
N ARG A 29 5.68 -0.47 19.36
CA ARG A 29 6.78 -1.45 19.22
C ARG A 29 8.06 -0.79 19.66
N ASP A 30 8.78 -1.47 20.55
CA ASP A 30 10.11 -1.15 21.04
C ASP A 30 10.97 -0.39 20.00
N ASP A 31 12.21 -0.13 20.24
CA ASP A 31 13.19 0.68 19.48
C ASP A 31 13.19 0.54 17.92
N GLU A 32 12.28 -0.26 17.36
CA GLU A 32 12.16 -0.59 15.93
C GLU A 32 10.89 -0.03 15.27
N GLY A 33 10.19 0.89 15.92
CA GLY A 33 9.01 1.54 15.36
C GLY A 33 9.30 2.31 14.06
N PRO A 34 8.27 2.87 13.40
CA PRO A 34 8.40 3.64 12.18
C PRO A 34 9.10 4.98 12.47
N ILE A 35 10.43 4.92 12.52
CA ILE A 35 11.31 6.08 12.73
C ILE A 35 11.95 6.43 11.40
N TYR A 36 11.99 7.73 11.05
CA TYR A 36 12.78 8.20 9.92
C TYR A 36 14.26 7.85 10.10
N ARG A 37 14.84 7.22 9.09
CA ARG A 37 16.26 6.86 9.06
C ARG A 37 16.94 7.53 7.88
N ASN A 38 18.03 8.21 8.13
CA ASN A 38 18.85 8.84 7.09
C ASN A 38 19.82 7.86 6.40
N PHE A 39 19.52 6.56 6.44
CA PHE A 39 20.26 5.49 5.78
C PHE A 39 19.31 4.36 5.40
N PHE A 40 19.69 3.58 4.41
CA PHE A 40 18.91 2.45 3.96
C PHE A 40 18.88 1.33 5.01
N TYR A 41 17.71 1.10 5.60
CA TYR A 41 17.54 0.17 6.73
C TYR A 41 17.27 -1.26 6.27
N THR A 42 16.70 -1.46 5.09
CA THR A 42 16.43 -2.80 4.56
C THR A 42 17.73 -3.57 4.32
N ASP A 43 17.82 -4.76 4.90
CA ASP A 43 18.89 -5.71 4.62
C ASP A 43 18.59 -6.46 3.31
N LYS A 44 19.43 -6.25 2.29
CA LYS A 44 19.23 -6.81 0.94
C LYS A 44 19.18 -8.35 0.97
N SER A 45 19.91 -9.02 1.87
CA SER A 45 19.89 -10.48 2.01
C SER A 45 18.57 -10.97 2.61
N THR A 46 18.07 -10.29 3.64
CA THR A 46 16.75 -10.59 4.23
C THR A 46 15.64 -10.35 3.25
N TRP A 47 15.67 -9.22 2.51
CA TRP A 47 14.74 -8.93 1.44
C TRP A 47 14.66 -10.09 0.42
N GLN A 48 15.81 -10.54 -0.09
CA GLN A 48 15.86 -11.61 -1.10
C GLN A 48 15.29 -12.92 -0.55
N LYS A 49 15.62 -13.30 0.69
CA LYS A 49 15.11 -14.52 1.34
C LYS A 49 13.58 -14.46 1.54
N VAL A 50 13.03 -13.29 1.89
CA VAL A 50 11.58 -13.12 2.00
C VAL A 50 10.95 -13.30 0.63
N ILE A 51 11.45 -12.62 -0.40
CA ILE A 51 10.94 -12.74 -1.78
C ILE A 51 10.98 -14.19 -2.27
N ASP A 52 12.08 -14.92 -2.04
CA ASP A 52 12.24 -16.32 -2.46
C ASP A 52 11.20 -17.25 -1.80
N PHE A 53 10.69 -16.89 -0.63
CA PHE A 53 9.71 -17.69 0.10
C PHE A 53 8.27 -17.50 -0.40
N LEU A 54 7.93 -16.32 -0.95
CA LEU A 54 6.56 -15.94 -1.29
C LEU A 54 5.82 -16.92 -2.23
N PRO A 55 6.46 -17.45 -3.31
CA PRO A 55 5.77 -18.39 -4.20
C PRO A 55 5.29 -19.66 -3.49
N SER A 56 6.04 -20.14 -2.49
CA SER A 56 5.66 -21.32 -1.69
C SER A 56 4.38 -21.10 -0.86
N CYS A 57 4.03 -19.84 -0.61
CA CYS A 57 2.80 -19.45 0.07
C CYS A 57 1.64 -19.17 -0.92
N GLY A 58 1.83 -19.39 -2.23
CA GLY A 58 0.84 -19.09 -3.26
C GLY A 58 0.60 -17.59 -3.47
N ILE A 59 1.56 -16.75 -3.06
CA ILE A 59 1.60 -15.31 -3.37
C ILE A 59 2.14 -15.17 -4.79
N ASN A 60 1.51 -14.34 -5.61
CA ASN A 60 1.90 -14.08 -7.01
C ASN A 60 2.25 -12.61 -7.27
N THR A 61 2.06 -11.73 -6.28
CA THR A 61 2.25 -10.28 -6.46
C THR A 61 2.96 -9.69 -5.25
N VAL A 62 3.95 -8.83 -5.51
CA VAL A 62 4.65 -8.06 -4.47
C VAL A 62 4.41 -6.58 -4.71
N LEU A 63 3.66 -5.94 -3.80
CA LEU A 63 3.53 -4.50 -3.78
C LEU A 63 4.73 -3.93 -3.01
N ILE A 64 5.56 -3.14 -3.69
CA ILE A 64 6.82 -2.63 -3.15
C ILE A 64 6.65 -1.16 -2.78
N ASP A 65 6.71 -0.88 -1.47
CA ASP A 65 6.71 0.50 -0.96
C ASP A 65 8.10 1.10 -1.13
N MET A 66 8.22 1.93 -2.17
CA MET A 66 9.50 2.40 -2.70
C MET A 66 10.17 3.44 -1.79
N GLY A 67 9.43 4.45 -1.36
CA GLY A 67 9.98 5.60 -0.63
C GLY A 67 11.29 6.11 -1.23
N ASP A 68 12.27 6.31 -0.37
CA ASP A 68 13.65 6.67 -0.72
C ASP A 68 14.60 5.46 -0.85
N GLY A 69 14.04 4.26 -1.04
CA GLY A 69 14.79 3.02 -1.17
C GLY A 69 15.59 2.86 -2.46
N VAL A 70 15.39 3.73 -3.45
CA VAL A 70 16.08 3.77 -4.74
C VAL A 70 16.58 5.18 -5.04
N GLN A 71 17.71 5.29 -5.73
CA GLN A 71 18.20 6.57 -6.25
C GLN A 71 17.38 6.95 -7.49
N TYR A 72 16.65 8.06 -7.39
CA TYR A 72 15.89 8.61 -8.52
C TYR A 72 16.72 9.67 -9.24
N ASP A 73 16.77 9.62 -10.57
CA ASP A 73 17.47 10.64 -11.37
C ASP A 73 16.68 11.95 -11.39
N SER A 74 15.35 11.86 -11.35
CA SER A 74 14.47 13.03 -11.29
C SER A 74 14.60 13.83 -9.99
N HIS A 75 14.88 13.14 -8.87
CA HIS A 75 14.98 13.70 -7.53
C HIS A 75 16.15 13.08 -6.75
N PRO A 76 17.41 13.36 -7.15
CA PRO A 76 18.58 12.77 -6.50
C PRO A 76 18.77 13.20 -5.05
N GLU A 77 18.16 14.32 -4.63
CA GLU A 77 18.16 14.81 -3.25
C GLU A 77 17.41 13.91 -2.29
N LEU A 78 16.53 13.05 -2.78
CA LEU A 78 15.79 12.08 -1.94
C LEU A 78 16.65 10.87 -1.56
N ALA A 79 17.73 10.60 -2.28
CA ALA A 79 18.59 9.44 -2.02
C ALA A 79 19.13 9.45 -0.59
N ILE A 80 19.18 8.25 0.01
CA ILE A 80 19.78 7.97 1.31
C ILE A 80 20.97 7.03 1.16
N PRO A 81 21.99 7.12 2.04
CA PRO A 81 23.15 6.23 1.99
C PRO A 81 22.77 4.75 2.01
N GLY A 82 23.23 3.98 1.04
CA GLY A 82 23.01 2.53 0.95
C GLY A 82 21.74 2.10 0.20
N CYS A 83 20.88 3.04 -0.23
CA CYS A 83 19.73 2.72 -1.07
C CYS A 83 20.17 2.08 -2.41
N TRP A 84 19.25 1.44 -3.09
CA TRP A 84 19.52 0.80 -4.36
C TRP A 84 19.82 1.84 -5.45
N THR A 85 20.80 1.57 -6.30
CA THR A 85 20.88 2.23 -7.60
C THR A 85 19.76 1.71 -8.51
N LYS A 86 19.35 2.48 -9.51
CA LYS A 86 18.36 2.01 -10.51
C LYS A 86 18.80 0.73 -11.21
N VAL A 87 20.09 0.58 -11.50
CA VAL A 87 20.63 -0.62 -12.16
C VAL A 87 20.49 -1.85 -11.26
N GLU A 88 20.88 -1.74 -9.99
CA GLU A 88 20.73 -2.83 -9.02
C GLU A 88 19.25 -3.20 -8.84
N PHE A 89 18.39 -2.19 -8.70
CA PHE A 89 16.97 -2.44 -8.44
C PHE A 89 16.26 -3.02 -9.68
N ARG A 90 16.63 -2.60 -10.89
CA ARG A 90 16.14 -3.22 -12.14
C ARG A 90 16.52 -4.71 -12.23
N ALA A 91 17.74 -5.06 -11.81
CA ALA A 91 18.16 -6.46 -11.73
C ALA A 91 17.32 -7.25 -10.71
N GLU A 92 17.01 -6.63 -9.57
CA GLU A 92 16.16 -7.23 -8.54
C GLU A 92 14.70 -7.42 -9.04
N LEU A 93 14.14 -6.46 -9.74
CA LEU A 93 12.82 -6.60 -10.36
C LEU A 93 12.79 -7.76 -11.38
N ALA A 94 13.86 -7.92 -12.17
CA ALA A 94 14.00 -9.05 -13.10
C ALA A 94 14.08 -10.39 -12.32
N ARG A 95 14.81 -10.44 -11.20
CA ARG A 95 14.86 -11.61 -10.31
C ARG A 95 13.49 -11.95 -9.74
N ILE A 96 12.74 -10.96 -9.23
CA ILE A 96 11.38 -11.15 -8.70
C ILE A 96 10.48 -11.77 -9.77
N ARG A 97 10.52 -11.24 -11.00
CA ARG A 97 9.75 -11.80 -12.13
C ARG A 97 10.17 -13.23 -12.49
N SER A 98 11.46 -13.57 -12.38
CA SER A 98 11.94 -14.92 -12.64
C SER A 98 11.42 -15.97 -11.67
N LEU A 99 10.95 -15.55 -10.50
CA LEU A 99 10.27 -16.39 -9.50
C LEU A 99 8.75 -16.55 -9.76
N GLY A 100 8.24 -16.00 -10.86
CA GLY A 100 6.80 -16.01 -11.17
C GLY A 100 6.00 -14.94 -10.41
N LEU A 101 6.67 -14.00 -9.76
CA LEU A 101 6.04 -12.92 -9.02
C LEU A 101 5.87 -11.66 -9.90
N THR A 102 4.78 -10.94 -9.72
CA THR A 102 4.54 -9.64 -10.34
C THR A 102 4.92 -8.53 -9.38
N PRO A 103 6.04 -7.81 -9.57
CA PRO A 103 6.36 -6.64 -8.77
C PRO A 103 5.51 -5.44 -9.19
N LEU A 104 4.91 -4.74 -8.22
CA LEU A 104 4.13 -3.52 -8.41
C LEU A 104 4.69 -2.40 -7.55
N PRO A 105 4.79 -1.17 -8.06
CA PRO A 105 5.28 -0.05 -7.29
C PRO A 105 4.21 0.54 -6.37
N LYS A 106 4.64 1.04 -5.22
CA LYS A 106 3.87 1.89 -4.34
C LYS A 106 4.70 3.09 -3.90
N PHE A 107 4.09 4.26 -3.93
CA PHE A 107 4.43 5.39 -3.09
C PHE A 107 3.28 5.70 -2.15
N ASN A 108 3.53 6.53 -1.14
CA ASN A 108 2.47 7.11 -0.37
C ASN A 108 2.56 8.64 -0.43
N PHE A 109 1.61 9.24 -1.13
CA PHE A 109 1.55 10.69 -1.34
C PHE A 109 0.57 11.40 -0.39
N SER A 110 0.25 10.76 0.71
CA SER A 110 -0.49 11.37 1.82
C SER A 110 0.47 12.11 2.75
N ALA A 111 0.04 13.21 3.31
CA ALA A 111 0.88 14.09 4.14
C ALA A 111 1.44 13.42 5.41
N CYS A 112 0.79 12.36 5.92
CA CYS A 112 1.29 11.63 7.09
C CYS A 112 2.26 10.49 6.75
N HIS A 113 2.42 10.15 5.46
CA HIS A 113 3.19 9.00 5.01
C HIS A 113 4.24 9.31 3.93
N ASN A 114 4.61 10.57 3.80
CA ASN A 114 5.49 11.05 2.75
C ASN A 114 6.86 11.54 3.26
N ALA A 115 7.31 11.10 4.43
CA ALA A 115 8.56 11.54 5.04
C ALA A 115 9.78 11.32 4.14
N PHE A 116 9.76 10.30 3.27
CA PHE A 116 10.79 10.05 2.27
C PHE A 116 10.99 11.21 1.29
N MET A 117 9.98 12.08 1.12
CA MET A 117 10.05 13.24 0.24
C MET A 117 10.80 14.42 0.87
N LYS A 118 11.28 14.29 2.12
CA LYS A 118 12.07 15.30 2.84
C LYS A 118 11.37 16.67 2.84
N GLU A 119 12.02 17.73 2.36
CA GLU A 119 11.45 19.08 2.35
C GLU A 119 10.20 19.18 1.47
N HIS A 120 10.08 18.37 0.43
CA HIS A 120 8.88 18.34 -0.42
C HIS A 120 7.64 17.84 0.34
N ALA A 121 7.80 17.03 1.40
CA ALA A 121 6.70 16.55 2.22
C ALA A 121 5.84 17.69 2.80
N TYR A 122 6.45 18.84 3.05
CA TYR A 122 5.76 20.03 3.60
C TYR A 122 5.10 20.91 2.54
N THR A 123 5.09 20.49 1.28
CA THR A 123 4.46 21.25 0.18
C THR A 123 3.20 20.57 -0.37
N VAL A 124 2.63 19.62 0.37
CA VAL A 124 1.39 18.93 0.00
C VAL A 124 0.28 19.93 -0.37
N GLY A 125 -0.44 19.64 -1.45
CA GLY A 125 -1.49 20.50 -1.96
C GLY A 125 -1.01 21.67 -2.84
N THR A 126 0.28 21.73 -3.17
CA THR A 126 0.82 22.72 -4.13
C THR A 126 1.10 22.07 -5.48
N ASP A 127 1.20 22.90 -6.53
CA ASP A 127 1.61 22.45 -7.87
C ASP A 127 3.04 21.89 -7.86
N HIS A 128 3.90 22.42 -6.99
CA HIS A 128 5.26 21.90 -6.80
C HIS A 128 5.23 20.45 -6.30
N TYR A 129 4.42 20.15 -5.26
CA TYR A 129 4.27 18.79 -4.75
C TYR A 129 3.76 17.83 -5.84
N ASN A 130 2.74 18.24 -6.56
CA ASN A 130 2.18 17.46 -7.65
C ASN A 130 3.22 17.19 -8.76
N GLN A 131 4.10 18.16 -9.06
CA GLN A 131 5.17 17.97 -10.04
C GLN A 131 6.20 16.95 -9.54
N VAL A 132 6.66 17.03 -8.28
CA VAL A 132 7.57 16.05 -7.69
C VAL A 132 6.97 14.66 -7.70
N CYS A 133 5.70 14.52 -7.30
CA CYS A 133 4.99 13.23 -7.37
C CYS A 133 4.97 12.68 -8.79
N LYS A 134 4.65 13.52 -9.78
CA LYS A 134 4.62 13.13 -11.20
C LYS A 134 5.99 12.65 -11.67
N ASP A 135 7.05 13.38 -11.39
CA ASP A 135 8.40 13.05 -11.83
C ASP A 135 8.86 11.69 -11.26
N LEU A 136 8.61 11.46 -9.98
CA LEU A 136 8.86 10.16 -9.33
C LEU A 136 8.01 9.03 -9.96
N MET A 137 6.73 9.29 -10.21
CA MET A 137 5.84 8.28 -10.81
C MET A 137 6.29 7.89 -12.21
N GLU A 138 6.60 8.86 -13.08
CA GLU A 138 7.03 8.62 -14.45
C GLU A 138 8.33 7.80 -14.48
N GLU A 139 9.31 8.15 -13.64
CA GLU A 139 10.56 7.41 -13.51
C GLU A 139 10.35 5.98 -13.00
N VAL A 140 9.49 5.78 -12.00
CA VAL A 140 9.21 4.45 -11.44
C VAL A 140 8.37 3.60 -12.39
N ILE A 141 7.45 4.19 -13.14
CA ILE A 141 6.71 3.46 -14.20
C ILE A 141 7.69 2.89 -15.23
N GLU A 142 8.68 3.68 -15.67
CA GLU A 142 9.72 3.21 -16.57
C GLU A 142 10.58 2.12 -15.92
N LEU A 143 10.99 2.31 -14.65
CA LEU A 143 11.81 1.37 -13.90
C LEU A 143 11.15 -0.01 -13.78
N PHE A 144 9.83 -0.06 -13.64
CA PHE A 144 9.02 -1.29 -13.54
C PHE A 144 8.55 -1.83 -14.89
N ASP A 145 9.02 -1.30 -16.03
CA ASP A 145 8.62 -1.70 -17.39
C ASP A 145 7.12 -1.57 -17.64
N THR A 146 6.53 -0.45 -17.24
CA THR A 146 5.08 -0.15 -17.35
C THR A 146 4.23 -1.19 -16.60
N PRO A 147 4.20 -1.15 -15.27
CA PRO A 147 3.44 -2.10 -14.46
C PRO A 147 1.93 -1.93 -14.67
N PRO A 148 1.13 -2.99 -14.50
CA PRO A 148 -0.32 -2.89 -14.70
C PRO A 148 -1.02 -1.98 -13.69
N PHE A 149 -0.43 -1.79 -12.51
CA PHE A 149 -0.98 -0.95 -11.43
C PHE A 149 0.13 -0.15 -10.76
N PHE A 150 -0.24 1.03 -10.24
CA PHE A 150 0.61 1.84 -9.38
C PHE A 150 -0.18 2.26 -8.13
N HIS A 151 0.31 1.90 -6.95
CA HIS A 151 -0.34 2.25 -5.69
C HIS A 151 0.17 3.60 -5.17
N LEU A 152 -0.73 4.55 -4.94
CA LEU A 152 -0.40 5.95 -4.62
C LEU A 152 -0.53 6.30 -3.13
N GLY A 153 -0.95 5.34 -2.29
CA GLY A 153 -1.24 5.60 -0.88
C GLY A 153 -2.55 6.36 -0.69
N MET A 154 -2.47 7.61 -0.25
CA MET A 154 -3.57 8.60 -0.12
C MET A 154 -4.45 8.49 1.14
N GLU A 155 -4.11 7.59 2.08
CA GLU A 155 -4.85 7.37 3.33
C GLU A 155 -4.35 8.25 4.48
N GLU A 156 -5.12 8.27 5.56
CA GLU A 156 -4.77 8.79 6.90
C GLU A 156 -4.30 10.25 6.94
N GLU A 157 -4.65 11.06 5.94
CA GLU A 157 -4.29 12.48 5.88
C GLU A 157 -5.21 13.30 6.79
N ASP A 158 -4.96 13.22 8.07
CA ASP A 158 -5.69 13.94 9.11
C ASP A 158 -4.74 14.46 10.21
N ILE A 159 -5.27 15.32 11.09
CA ILE A 159 -4.51 15.94 12.19
C ILE A 159 -4.04 14.90 13.22
N LYS A 160 -4.85 13.86 13.46
CA LYS A 160 -4.55 12.86 14.48
C LYS A 160 -3.30 12.05 14.09
N ASN A 161 -3.23 11.63 12.83
CA ASN A 161 -2.10 10.86 12.32
C ASN A 161 -0.83 11.71 12.12
N GLN A 162 -0.94 13.04 12.21
CA GLN A 162 0.16 13.99 12.13
C GLN A 162 0.43 14.69 13.49
N SER A 163 0.02 14.10 14.59
CA SER A 163 0.11 14.74 15.92
C SER A 163 1.54 14.98 16.43
N GLY A 164 2.52 14.30 15.87
CA GLY A 164 3.95 14.49 16.16
C GLY A 164 4.68 15.44 15.21
N GLU A 165 3.99 15.95 14.18
CA GLU A 165 4.59 16.79 13.17
C GLU A 165 4.66 18.27 13.60
N PRO A 166 5.72 19.00 13.19
CA PRO A 166 5.79 20.43 13.42
C PRO A 166 4.63 21.20 12.77
N ILE A 167 4.14 20.70 11.63
CA ILE A 167 3.04 21.28 10.86
C ILE A 167 2.18 20.14 10.32
N ALA A 168 0.92 20.07 10.70
CA ALA A 168 -0.02 19.14 10.10
C ALA A 168 -0.55 19.70 8.76
N MET A 169 -0.44 18.91 7.71
CA MET A 169 -0.89 19.24 6.37
C MET A 169 -2.13 18.42 6.02
N VAL A 170 -3.29 19.04 5.96
CA VAL A 170 -4.55 18.37 5.61
C VAL A 170 -5.18 19.09 4.44
N ARG A 171 -5.32 18.40 3.32
CA ARG A 171 -5.97 18.96 2.13
C ARG A 171 -7.48 19.02 2.34
N PRO A 172 -8.13 20.15 2.06
CA PRO A 172 -9.59 20.16 2.00
C PRO A 172 -10.09 19.24 0.88
N PRO A 173 -11.32 18.68 0.98
CA PRO A 173 -11.82 17.65 0.07
C PRO A 173 -11.65 17.99 -1.42
N TYR A 174 -12.00 19.22 -1.85
CA TYR A 174 -11.86 19.63 -3.25
C TYR A 174 -10.40 19.57 -3.74
N LYS A 175 -9.43 19.90 -2.86
CA LYS A 175 -8.00 19.87 -3.20
C LYS A 175 -7.49 18.43 -3.23
N LYS A 176 -7.88 17.60 -2.26
CA LYS A 176 -7.54 16.17 -2.25
C LYS A 176 -8.07 15.47 -3.49
N ILE A 177 -9.30 15.77 -3.92
CA ILE A 177 -9.89 15.26 -5.16
C ILE A 177 -9.07 15.71 -6.38
N SER A 178 -8.79 17.03 -6.51
CA SER A 178 -8.09 17.54 -7.69
C SER A 178 -6.66 16.98 -7.81
N ASP A 179 -5.94 16.87 -6.70
CA ASP A 179 -4.60 16.28 -6.68
C ASP A 179 -4.63 14.78 -7.01
N SER A 180 -5.61 14.05 -6.45
CA SER A 180 -5.78 12.64 -6.78
C SER A 180 -6.07 12.43 -8.26
N LEU A 181 -6.97 13.22 -8.85
CA LEU A 181 -7.28 13.15 -10.28
C LEU A 181 -6.05 13.45 -11.15
N PHE A 182 -5.22 14.41 -10.74
CA PHE A 182 -3.95 14.69 -11.42
C PHE A 182 -3.02 13.47 -11.41
N LEU A 183 -2.82 12.83 -10.24
CA LEU A 183 -1.96 11.64 -10.13
C LEU A 183 -2.54 10.42 -10.87
N PHE A 184 -3.86 10.24 -10.86
CA PHE A 184 -4.51 9.20 -11.65
C PHE A 184 -4.31 9.40 -13.15
N ASP A 185 -4.33 10.65 -13.62
CA ASP A 185 -4.07 10.98 -15.01
C ASP A 185 -2.62 10.70 -15.42
N VAL A 186 -1.65 10.93 -14.52
CA VAL A 186 -0.25 10.50 -14.74
C VAL A 186 -0.18 8.99 -14.99
N CYS A 187 -0.79 8.17 -14.15
CA CYS A 187 -0.84 6.72 -14.36
C CYS A 187 -1.45 6.37 -15.74
N ARG A 188 -2.60 6.94 -16.07
CA ARG A 188 -3.34 6.63 -17.32
C ARG A 188 -2.58 7.00 -18.58
N ARG A 189 -1.87 8.12 -18.58
CA ARG A 189 -1.02 8.52 -19.73
C ARG A 189 0.04 7.50 -20.08
N HIS A 190 0.46 6.72 -19.10
CA HIS A 190 1.43 5.63 -19.27
C HIS A 190 0.79 4.25 -19.41
N GLY A 191 -0.54 4.15 -19.51
CA GLY A 191 -1.26 2.88 -19.60
C GLY A 191 -1.27 2.08 -18.29
N VAL A 192 -0.99 2.74 -17.16
CA VAL A 192 -0.97 2.16 -15.82
C VAL A 192 -2.28 2.48 -15.11
N ARG A 193 -2.83 1.52 -14.39
CA ARG A 193 -4.04 1.73 -13.61
C ARG A 193 -3.71 2.24 -12.21
N PRO A 194 -4.30 3.38 -11.74
CA PRO A 194 -4.09 3.88 -10.40
C PRO A 194 -4.75 2.99 -9.34
N TRP A 195 -4.09 2.90 -8.18
CA TRP A 195 -4.55 2.14 -7.03
C TRP A 195 -4.33 2.97 -5.75
N ILE A 196 -5.30 3.01 -4.84
CA ILE A 196 -5.20 3.75 -3.59
C ILE A 196 -5.71 2.93 -2.40
N TRP A 197 -5.21 3.28 -1.21
CA TRP A 197 -5.86 2.88 0.02
C TRP A 197 -7.18 3.61 0.20
N VAL A 198 -8.11 2.94 0.84
CA VAL A 198 -9.38 3.53 1.24
C VAL A 198 -9.88 2.90 2.54
N ASP A 199 -10.28 3.74 3.46
CA ASP A 199 -10.93 3.40 4.70
C ASP A 199 -12.00 4.46 5.02
N PRO A 200 -12.81 4.31 6.07
CA PRO A 200 -13.83 5.30 6.39
C PRO A 200 -13.29 6.72 6.58
N ASP A 201 -12.13 6.89 7.21
CA ASP A 201 -11.55 8.21 7.48
C ASP A 201 -10.98 8.82 6.18
N THR A 202 -10.39 7.99 5.30
CA THR A 202 -9.99 8.41 3.95
C THR A 202 -11.18 8.94 3.16
N ILE A 203 -12.32 8.26 3.20
CA ILE A 203 -13.57 8.69 2.51
C ILE A 203 -14.05 10.03 3.05
N GLU A 204 -14.02 10.24 4.36
CA GLU A 204 -14.35 11.55 4.95
C GLU A 204 -13.38 12.64 4.46
N GLY A 205 -12.09 12.34 4.30
CA GLY A 205 -11.10 13.24 3.70
C GLY A 205 -11.42 13.65 2.26
N TYR A 206 -12.20 12.86 1.52
CA TYR A 206 -12.75 13.21 0.19
C TYR A 206 -14.12 13.91 0.25
N GLY A 207 -14.63 14.24 1.43
CA GLY A 207 -15.92 14.89 1.63
C GLY A 207 -17.11 13.93 1.78
N GLY A 208 -16.84 12.71 2.22
CA GLY A 208 -17.84 11.67 2.50
C GLY A 208 -18.17 10.77 1.31
N GLU A 209 -19.01 9.78 1.56
CA GLU A 209 -19.32 8.69 0.59
C GLU A 209 -19.86 9.21 -0.75
N GLU A 210 -20.76 10.17 -0.72
CA GLU A 210 -21.36 10.72 -1.95
C GLU A 210 -20.32 11.45 -2.80
N SER A 211 -19.51 12.31 -2.17
CA SER A 211 -18.43 13.03 -2.84
C SER A 211 -17.40 12.07 -3.43
N PHE A 212 -16.96 11.06 -2.66
CA PHE A 212 -16.02 10.04 -3.12
C PHE A 212 -16.55 9.31 -4.36
N ARG A 213 -17.79 8.82 -4.30
CA ARG A 213 -18.41 8.06 -5.41
C ARG A 213 -18.57 8.87 -6.69
N ASN A 214 -18.85 10.17 -6.56
CA ASN A 214 -19.10 11.06 -7.70
C ASN A 214 -17.80 11.57 -8.34
N ASN A 215 -16.71 11.68 -7.56
CA ASN A 215 -15.47 12.29 -8.04
C ASN A 215 -14.36 11.28 -8.32
N ILE A 216 -14.33 10.11 -7.67
CA ILE A 216 -13.29 9.11 -7.92
C ILE A 216 -13.73 8.21 -9.09
N PRO A 217 -12.93 8.13 -10.16
CA PRO A 217 -13.23 7.30 -11.33
C PRO A 217 -13.25 5.80 -11.02
N LYS A 218 -14.11 5.04 -11.71
CA LYS A 218 -14.33 3.61 -11.44
C LYS A 218 -13.18 2.70 -11.89
N ASP A 219 -12.28 3.19 -12.69
CA ASP A 219 -11.05 2.47 -13.05
C ASP A 219 -9.96 2.53 -11.97
N VAL A 220 -10.12 3.35 -10.93
CA VAL A 220 -9.23 3.34 -9.76
C VAL A 220 -9.45 2.07 -8.96
N LEU A 221 -8.38 1.29 -8.74
CA LEU A 221 -8.41 0.12 -7.88
C LEU A 221 -8.37 0.57 -6.41
N LEU A 222 -9.17 -0.03 -5.55
CA LEU A 222 -9.27 0.35 -4.14
C LEU A 222 -8.79 -0.78 -3.22
N SER A 223 -8.10 -0.43 -2.14
CA SER A 223 -7.80 -1.33 -1.04
C SER A 223 -8.34 -0.77 0.27
N ASN A 224 -9.46 -1.32 0.72
CA ASN A 224 -9.87 -1.17 2.11
C ASN A 224 -9.07 -2.12 2.99
N TRP A 225 -8.73 -1.68 4.19
CA TRP A 225 -7.94 -2.45 5.14
C TRP A 225 -8.64 -2.56 6.50
N TYR A 226 -8.56 -3.74 7.11
CA TYR A 226 -9.03 -3.98 8.47
C TYR A 226 -8.24 -5.13 9.09
N TYR A 227 -7.55 -4.88 10.19
CA TYR A 227 -6.59 -5.81 10.78
C TYR A 227 -7.07 -6.43 12.10
N SER A 228 -8.29 -6.12 12.53
CA SER A 228 -8.88 -6.65 13.75
C SER A 228 -9.95 -7.70 13.47
N ILE A 229 -10.62 -8.17 14.52
CA ILE A 229 -11.61 -9.23 14.44
C ILE A 229 -12.86 -8.76 13.69
N ILE A 230 -13.22 -9.46 12.62
CA ILE A 230 -14.52 -9.33 12.00
C ILE A 230 -15.46 -10.31 12.74
N LYS A 231 -16.22 -9.78 13.71
CA LYS A 231 -17.22 -10.57 14.43
C LYS A 231 -18.34 -10.91 13.45
N ASN A 232 -18.76 -12.18 13.44
CA ASN A 232 -19.80 -12.70 12.55
C ASN A 232 -19.47 -12.50 11.07
N SER A 233 -18.35 -13.07 10.60
CA SER A 233 -17.96 -13.05 9.19
C SER A 233 -19.03 -13.64 8.24
N ASP A 234 -20.00 -14.35 8.78
CA ASP A 234 -21.14 -14.93 8.07
C ASP A 234 -22.37 -14.02 8.07
N ASP A 235 -22.37 -12.96 8.89
CA ASP A 235 -23.47 -11.99 9.00
C ASP A 235 -22.98 -10.61 8.53
N VAL A 236 -23.85 -9.83 7.89
CA VAL A 236 -23.55 -8.43 7.53
C VAL A 236 -23.34 -7.64 8.82
N CYS A 237 -22.11 -7.61 9.31
CA CYS A 237 -21.80 -6.87 10.53
C CYS A 237 -21.84 -5.37 10.25
N THR A 238 -23.01 -4.82 10.38
CA THR A 238 -23.30 -3.38 10.17
C THR A 238 -22.63 -2.48 11.21
N THR A 239 -22.07 -3.04 12.28
CA THR A 239 -21.49 -2.29 13.41
C THR A 239 -20.04 -1.88 13.19
N ASN A 240 -19.31 -2.57 12.30
CA ASN A 240 -17.92 -2.23 11.98
C ASN A 240 -17.84 -1.53 10.63
N LYS A 241 -17.56 -0.22 10.65
CA LYS A 241 -17.50 0.61 9.45
C LYS A 241 -16.46 0.14 8.42
N HIS A 242 -15.28 -0.34 8.88
CA HIS A 242 -14.22 -0.83 8.00
C HIS A 242 -14.63 -2.13 7.28
N ALA A 243 -15.18 -3.10 8.00
CA ALA A 243 -15.66 -4.34 7.39
C ALA A 243 -16.84 -4.09 6.43
N ALA A 244 -17.81 -3.23 6.82
CA ALA A 244 -18.92 -2.85 5.96
C ALA A 244 -18.48 -2.15 4.67
N LEU A 245 -17.34 -1.46 4.69
CA LEU A 245 -16.82 -0.75 3.54
C LEU A 245 -16.41 -1.70 2.40
N TYR A 246 -15.96 -2.92 2.67
CA TYR A 246 -15.70 -3.91 1.61
C TYR A 246 -16.94 -4.14 0.73
N GLN A 247 -18.10 -4.32 1.36
CA GLN A 247 -19.36 -4.50 0.63
C GLN A 247 -19.77 -3.23 -0.13
N LYS A 248 -19.67 -2.07 0.51
CA LYS A 248 -20.03 -0.78 -0.10
C LYS A 248 -19.21 -0.47 -1.34
N ILE A 249 -17.89 -0.71 -1.31
CA ILE A 249 -16.98 -0.50 -2.45
C ILE A 249 -17.49 -1.27 -3.68
N GLY A 250 -17.83 -2.56 -3.51
CA GLY A 250 -18.40 -3.36 -4.58
C GLY A 250 -19.74 -2.81 -5.08
N GLN A 251 -20.65 -2.44 -4.17
CA GLN A 251 -21.95 -1.82 -4.52
C GLN A 251 -21.80 -0.48 -5.25
N TRP A 252 -20.70 0.25 -5.00
CA TRP A 252 -20.40 1.50 -5.72
C TRP A 252 -19.79 1.26 -7.10
N GLY A 253 -19.57 0.01 -7.49
CA GLY A 253 -19.05 -0.38 -8.81
C GLY A 253 -17.52 -0.21 -8.96
N PHE A 254 -16.78 -0.25 -7.85
CA PHE A 254 -15.32 -0.30 -7.89
C PHE A 254 -14.82 -1.75 -7.80
N GLU A 255 -13.68 -2.01 -8.42
CA GLU A 255 -12.87 -3.19 -8.10
C GLU A 255 -12.00 -2.91 -6.86
N GLN A 256 -11.72 -3.97 -6.10
CA GLN A 256 -10.95 -3.85 -4.87
C GLN A 256 -10.00 -5.02 -4.64
N VAL A 257 -8.97 -4.74 -3.85
CA VAL A 257 -8.05 -5.71 -3.25
C VAL A 257 -8.13 -5.55 -1.73
N PRO A 258 -9.07 -6.23 -1.05
CA PRO A 258 -9.19 -6.19 0.40
C PRO A 258 -7.87 -6.56 1.07
N THR A 259 -7.46 -5.76 2.06
CA THR A 259 -6.17 -5.93 2.72
C THR A 259 -6.33 -6.35 4.16
N SER A 260 -5.55 -7.34 4.54
CA SER A 260 -5.43 -7.92 5.88
C SER A 260 -4.01 -7.75 6.43
N SER A 261 -3.79 -8.12 7.67
CA SER A 261 -2.47 -8.10 8.31
C SER A 261 -2.47 -8.99 9.54
N THR A 262 -1.35 -9.61 9.87
CA THR A 262 -1.14 -10.24 11.18
C THR A 262 -0.76 -9.23 12.26
N TRP A 263 -0.67 -7.94 11.92
CA TRP A 263 -0.29 -6.85 12.82
C TRP A 263 -1.05 -6.83 14.15
N SER A 264 -2.38 -6.90 14.11
CA SER A 264 -3.20 -6.86 15.32
C SER A 264 -4.01 -8.14 15.55
N TRP A 265 -4.19 -8.95 14.52
CA TRP A 265 -4.96 -10.18 14.63
C TRP A 265 -4.50 -11.27 13.67
N TYR A 266 -4.05 -12.40 14.22
CA TYR A 266 -3.50 -13.53 13.46
C TYR A 266 -4.45 -14.10 12.39
N LEU A 267 -5.77 -14.13 12.64
CA LEU A 267 -6.77 -14.64 11.71
C LEU A 267 -7.35 -13.59 10.77
N SER A 268 -6.79 -12.39 10.72
CA SER A 268 -7.29 -11.27 9.89
C SER A 268 -7.47 -11.68 8.43
N SER A 269 -6.48 -12.33 7.82
CA SER A 269 -6.54 -12.75 6.41
C SER A 269 -7.71 -13.70 6.15
N LYS A 270 -7.88 -14.73 6.97
CA LYS A 270 -8.97 -15.71 6.83
C LYS A 270 -10.34 -15.07 6.99
N GLN A 271 -10.49 -14.18 7.98
CA GLN A 271 -11.76 -13.49 8.23
C GLN A 271 -12.11 -12.51 7.12
N THR A 272 -11.12 -11.72 6.63
CA THR A 272 -11.31 -10.79 5.53
C THR A 272 -11.73 -11.54 4.24
N MET A 273 -11.02 -12.60 3.88
CA MET A 273 -11.34 -13.40 2.69
C MET A 273 -12.74 -14.01 2.80
N ARG A 274 -13.10 -14.62 3.95
CA ARG A 274 -14.43 -15.21 4.18
C ARG A 274 -15.52 -14.16 4.12
N PHE A 275 -15.34 -13.02 4.77
CA PHE A 275 -16.30 -11.91 4.73
C PHE A 275 -16.53 -11.44 3.30
N CYS A 276 -15.45 -11.19 2.56
CA CYS A 276 -15.56 -10.70 1.18
C CYS A 276 -16.20 -11.76 0.26
N LEU A 277 -15.88 -13.04 0.43
CA LEU A 277 -16.51 -14.10 -0.35
C LEU A 277 -18.03 -14.15 -0.15
N ASN A 278 -18.51 -13.89 1.06
CA ASN A 278 -19.93 -13.94 1.40
C ASN A 278 -20.70 -12.67 1.04
N HIS A 279 -20.03 -11.51 1.02
CA HIS A 279 -20.72 -10.20 1.00
C HIS A 279 -20.30 -9.27 -0.14
N VAL A 280 -19.27 -9.61 -0.91
CA VAL A 280 -18.77 -8.80 -2.02
C VAL A 280 -18.95 -9.56 -3.33
N ALA A 281 -19.48 -8.89 -4.34
CA ALA A 281 -19.64 -9.47 -5.67
C ALA A 281 -18.27 -9.90 -6.25
N ALA A 282 -18.20 -11.12 -6.80
CA ALA A 282 -16.95 -11.74 -7.24
C ALA A 282 -16.21 -10.88 -8.30
N GLU A 283 -16.95 -10.19 -9.16
CA GLU A 283 -16.44 -9.28 -10.17
C GLU A 283 -15.77 -8.03 -9.60
N SER A 284 -16.11 -7.65 -8.36
CA SER A 284 -15.48 -6.54 -7.64
C SER A 284 -14.17 -6.96 -6.96
N LEU A 285 -13.91 -8.26 -6.80
CA LEU A 285 -12.74 -8.79 -6.11
C LEU A 285 -11.62 -9.08 -7.11
N ARG A 286 -10.69 -8.13 -7.26
CA ARG A 286 -9.48 -8.31 -8.08
C ARG A 286 -8.50 -9.29 -7.45
N GLY A 287 -8.51 -9.41 -6.14
CA GLY A 287 -7.65 -10.27 -5.35
C GLY A 287 -7.70 -9.92 -3.89
N PHE A 288 -6.64 -10.29 -3.15
CA PHE A 288 -6.44 -9.97 -1.74
C PHE A 288 -4.98 -9.61 -1.48
N MET A 289 -4.74 -8.84 -0.43
CA MET A 289 -3.40 -8.46 -0.02
C MET A 289 -3.21 -8.67 1.48
N THR A 290 -1.98 -9.00 1.88
CA THR A 290 -1.53 -8.87 3.27
C THR A 290 -0.48 -7.78 3.40
N ALA A 291 -0.52 -7.03 4.50
CA ALA A 291 0.43 -5.96 4.80
C ALA A 291 1.04 -6.19 6.19
N PRO A 292 2.21 -6.84 6.27
CA PRO A 292 2.81 -7.22 7.55
C PRO A 292 3.23 -6.03 8.44
N TRP A 293 3.45 -4.86 7.85
CA TRP A 293 3.96 -3.66 8.52
C TRP A 293 5.28 -3.91 9.28
N LEU A 294 6.11 -4.77 8.69
CA LEU A 294 7.43 -5.14 9.17
C LEU A 294 8.49 -4.70 8.17
N HIS A 295 9.71 -4.51 8.66
CA HIS A 295 10.85 -4.17 7.82
C HIS A 295 11.61 -5.43 7.37
N CYS A 296 12.22 -5.39 6.19
CA CYS A 296 13.05 -6.47 5.69
C CYS A 296 14.44 -6.43 6.35
N VAL A 297 14.49 -6.76 7.64
CA VAL A 297 15.70 -6.82 8.47
C VAL A 297 15.78 -8.16 9.20
N PRO A 298 17.00 -8.62 9.61
CA PRO A 298 17.18 -9.97 10.15
C PRO A 298 16.31 -10.32 11.36
N ASN A 299 16.09 -9.39 12.27
CA ASN A 299 15.27 -9.61 13.47
C ASN A 299 13.75 -9.66 13.21
N GLN A 300 13.26 -9.14 12.07
CA GLN A 300 11.86 -9.20 11.67
C GLN A 300 11.59 -10.26 10.58
N TYR A 301 12.61 -10.98 10.12
CA TYR A 301 12.54 -11.97 9.07
C TYR A 301 11.44 -13.02 9.28
N TYR A 302 11.43 -13.66 10.46
CA TYR A 302 10.41 -14.68 10.75
C TYR A 302 8.99 -14.13 10.86
N GLY A 303 8.83 -12.88 11.24
CA GLY A 303 7.53 -12.20 11.23
C GLY A 303 6.98 -12.04 9.81
N LEU A 304 7.85 -11.65 8.86
CA LEU A 304 7.50 -11.54 7.44
C LEU A 304 7.11 -12.90 6.83
N LEU A 305 7.90 -13.95 7.11
CA LEU A 305 7.57 -15.31 6.65
C LEU A 305 6.27 -15.81 7.25
N ASN A 306 6.03 -15.54 8.54
CA ASN A 306 4.79 -15.95 9.21
C ASN A 306 3.57 -15.25 8.62
N ASP A 307 3.64 -13.95 8.32
CA ASP A 307 2.54 -13.23 7.67
C ASP A 307 2.21 -13.82 6.30
N ALA A 308 3.23 -14.05 5.46
CA ALA A 308 3.06 -14.68 4.16
C ALA A 308 2.46 -16.09 4.27
N PHE A 309 2.92 -16.89 5.22
CA PHE A 309 2.43 -18.25 5.47
C PHE A 309 0.97 -18.26 5.93
N VAL A 310 0.61 -17.38 6.88
CA VAL A 310 -0.78 -17.25 7.37
C VAL A 310 -1.72 -16.82 6.26
N PHE A 311 -1.29 -15.88 5.42
CA PHE A 311 -2.05 -15.44 4.26
C PHE A 311 -2.26 -16.57 3.25
N GLY A 312 -1.20 -17.31 2.92
CA GLY A 312 -1.26 -18.45 2.00
C GLY A 312 -2.18 -19.57 2.52
N ASN A 313 -2.13 -19.88 3.82
CA ASN A 313 -3.03 -20.85 4.43
C ASN A 313 -4.49 -20.36 4.41
N ALA A 314 -4.73 -19.08 4.65
CA ALA A 314 -6.07 -18.50 4.54
C ALA A 314 -6.63 -18.62 3.11
N LYS A 315 -5.78 -18.39 2.09
CA LYS A 315 -6.12 -18.62 0.68
C LYS A 315 -6.55 -20.07 0.44
N LYS A 316 -5.73 -21.04 0.85
CA LYS A 316 -6.03 -22.48 0.69
C LYS A 316 -7.33 -22.88 1.39
N ASP A 317 -7.54 -22.41 2.61
CA ASP A 317 -8.73 -22.73 3.41
C ASP A 317 -10.03 -22.17 2.80
N ILE A 318 -9.98 -21.06 2.09
CA ILE A 318 -11.16 -20.35 1.60
C ILE A 318 -11.40 -20.60 0.11
N TYR A 319 -10.34 -20.70 -0.71
CA TYR A 319 -10.43 -20.83 -2.17
C TYR A 319 -9.99 -22.20 -2.69
N GLY A 320 -9.44 -23.06 -1.83
CA GLY A 320 -8.88 -24.36 -2.21
C GLY A 320 -7.44 -24.25 -2.72
N GLU A 321 -6.85 -25.39 -3.03
CA GLU A 321 -5.57 -25.48 -3.73
C GLU A 321 -5.83 -25.30 -5.23
N GLU A 322 -5.43 -24.19 -5.80
CA GLU A 322 -5.24 -23.99 -7.22
C GLU A 322 -3.74 -23.85 -7.50
#